data_b3ca0740d6765572e9462edd8a5bc310
#
_entry.id   b3ca0740d6765572e9462edd8a5bc310
#
_cell.length_a   1.000
_cell.length_b   1.000
_cell.length_c   1.000
_cell.angle_alpha   90.00
_cell.angle_beta   90.00
_cell.angle_gamma   90.00
#
_symmetry.space_group_name_H-M   'P 1'
#
loop_
_entity.id
_entity.type
_entity.pdbx_description
1 polymer ?
#
loop_
_entity_poly.entity_id
_entity_poly.type
_entity_poly.pdbx_seq_one_letter_code
_entity_poly.pdbx_strand_id
1 'polypeptide(L)'
;GIGAPHWNAEVRASFYGITRDTSQQDMVTAAFKALIYQVMDIRDALKEDGIEIQNLAIDGGVAGNTKFCQLLADFLGLDIRVPASTESTAIGAAISAGIGNGLFSAEKTLEKRPDQLSIYSPREGIFDTLDHQKWKEFLKVLMQTYS
;
A
#
# COMPACT_ATOMS: atom_id res chain seq x y z
N GLY A 1 2.51 -3.15 -15.68
CA GLY A 1 3.69 -2.49 -15.10
C GLY A 1 3.74 -2.58 -13.59
N ILE A 2 4.89 -2.24 -13.03
CA ILE A 2 5.08 -2.05 -11.60
C ILE A 2 5.40 -0.58 -11.32
N GLY A 3 4.78 0.00 -10.30
CA GLY A 3 4.97 1.40 -9.91
C GLY A 3 6.20 1.60 -9.01
N ALA A 4 6.12 2.60 -8.13
CA ALA A 4 7.16 2.90 -7.16
C ALA A 4 7.54 1.67 -6.30
N PRO A 5 8.81 1.52 -5.92
CA PRO A 5 9.96 2.34 -6.29
C PRO A 5 10.59 1.95 -7.65
N HIS A 6 10.08 0.92 -8.32
CA HIS A 6 10.71 0.28 -9.47
C HIS A 6 10.48 0.98 -10.81
N TRP A 7 9.30 1.59 -10.99
CA TRP A 7 8.92 2.39 -12.17
C TRP A 7 9.15 1.69 -13.54
N ASN A 8 8.76 0.40 -13.66
CA ASN A 8 8.87 -0.35 -14.90
C ASN A 8 7.47 -0.64 -15.49
N ALA A 9 7.11 0.03 -16.57
CA ALA A 9 5.82 -0.09 -17.23
C ALA A 9 5.65 -1.41 -18.02
N GLU A 10 6.76 -2.07 -18.39
CA GLU A 10 6.74 -3.25 -19.25
C GLU A 10 6.53 -4.56 -18.50
N VAL A 11 6.82 -4.60 -17.20
CA VAL A 11 6.62 -5.80 -16.36
C VAL A 11 5.16 -6.26 -16.43
N ARG A 12 4.97 -7.57 -16.56
CA ARG A 12 3.64 -8.19 -16.58
C ARG A 12 3.40 -8.99 -15.31
N ALA A 13 2.12 -9.12 -14.93
CA ALA A 13 1.73 -9.93 -13.78
C ALA A 13 2.18 -11.38 -13.98
N SER A 14 2.74 -11.97 -12.93
CA SER A 14 3.25 -13.33 -12.95
C SER A 14 3.01 -14.03 -11.61
N PHE A 15 2.77 -15.33 -11.66
CA PHE A 15 2.75 -16.17 -10.48
C PHE A 15 3.95 -17.12 -10.52
N TYR A 16 4.65 -17.23 -9.39
CA TYR A 16 5.83 -18.07 -9.26
C TYR A 16 5.59 -19.18 -8.24
N GLY A 17 6.13 -20.36 -8.51
CA GLY A 17 6.06 -21.50 -7.56
C GLY A 17 4.72 -22.23 -7.55
N ILE A 18 3.91 -22.15 -8.61
CA ILE A 18 2.67 -22.92 -8.74
C ILE A 18 2.98 -24.41 -8.79
N THR A 19 2.28 -25.19 -7.98
CA THR A 19 2.34 -26.65 -7.93
C THR A 19 0.96 -27.26 -8.21
N ARG A 20 0.86 -28.58 -8.22
CA ARG A 20 -0.42 -29.30 -8.35
C ARG A 20 -1.37 -29.05 -7.19
N ASP A 21 -0.83 -28.70 -6.02
CA ASP A 21 -1.59 -28.48 -4.79
C ASP A 21 -1.98 -27.00 -4.62
N THR A 22 -1.55 -26.11 -5.54
CA THR A 22 -1.90 -24.70 -5.51
C THR A 22 -3.38 -24.49 -5.77
N SER A 23 -4.07 -23.95 -4.78
CA SER A 23 -5.50 -23.67 -4.83
C SER A 23 -5.77 -22.24 -5.38
N GLN A 24 -7.03 -22.00 -5.77
CA GLN A 24 -7.48 -20.65 -6.12
C GLN A 24 -7.27 -19.66 -4.96
N GLN A 25 -7.42 -20.13 -3.73
CA GLN A 25 -7.26 -19.31 -2.52
C GLN A 25 -5.80 -18.87 -2.31
N ASP A 26 -4.85 -19.74 -2.67
CA ASP A 26 -3.42 -19.40 -2.64
C ASP A 26 -3.10 -18.32 -3.68
N MET A 27 -3.68 -18.38 -4.87
CA MET A 27 -3.50 -17.35 -5.90
C MET A 27 -4.06 -16.00 -5.47
N VAL A 28 -5.26 -15.98 -4.87
CA VAL A 28 -5.85 -14.73 -4.34
C VAL A 28 -4.98 -14.16 -3.21
N THR A 29 -4.51 -15.02 -2.32
CA THR A 29 -3.62 -14.62 -1.21
C THR A 29 -2.30 -14.06 -1.74
N ALA A 30 -1.72 -14.67 -2.77
CA ALA A 30 -0.50 -14.20 -3.42
C ALA A 30 -0.70 -12.81 -4.05
N ALA A 31 -1.85 -12.56 -4.69
CA ALA A 31 -2.18 -11.25 -5.24
C ALA A 31 -2.26 -10.16 -4.16
N PHE A 32 -2.90 -10.43 -3.02
CA PHE A 32 -2.91 -9.50 -1.89
C PHE A 32 -1.51 -9.28 -1.29
N LYS A 33 -0.73 -10.35 -1.12
CA LYS A 33 0.66 -10.25 -0.64
C LYS A 33 1.52 -9.41 -1.58
N ALA A 34 1.34 -9.52 -2.90
CA ALA A 34 2.10 -8.72 -3.87
C ALA A 34 1.88 -7.20 -3.69
N LEU A 35 0.64 -6.77 -3.41
CA LEU A 35 0.36 -5.37 -3.09
C LEU A 35 1.07 -4.93 -1.80
N ILE A 36 1.05 -5.79 -0.78
CA ILE A 36 1.71 -5.51 0.50
C ILE A 36 3.23 -5.42 0.31
N TYR A 37 3.83 -6.35 -0.43
CA TYR A 37 5.27 -6.37 -0.69
C TYR A 37 5.72 -5.13 -1.47
N GLN A 38 4.92 -4.63 -2.40
CA GLN A 38 5.23 -3.37 -3.08
C GLN A 38 5.22 -2.18 -2.11
N VAL A 39 4.32 -2.14 -1.14
CA VAL A 39 4.34 -1.12 -0.07
C VAL A 39 5.57 -1.29 0.84
N MET A 40 5.97 -2.54 1.12
CA MET A 40 7.20 -2.81 1.87
C MET A 40 8.44 -2.32 1.13
N ASP A 41 8.50 -2.48 -0.20
CA ASP A 41 9.60 -1.95 -1.01
C ASP A 41 9.67 -0.41 -0.97
N ILE A 42 8.51 0.26 -1.00
CA ILE A 42 8.45 1.72 -0.82
C ILE A 42 8.98 2.12 0.57
N ARG A 43 8.56 1.39 1.62
CA ARG A 43 9.07 1.64 2.98
C ARG A 43 10.58 1.44 3.06
N ASP A 44 11.10 0.36 2.45
CA ASP A 44 12.53 0.07 2.45
C ASP A 44 13.31 1.17 1.72
N ALA A 45 12.81 1.66 0.57
CA ALA A 45 13.42 2.77 -0.16
C ALA A 45 13.41 4.08 0.66
N LEU A 46 12.31 4.40 1.34
CA LEU A 46 12.25 5.56 2.24
C LEU A 46 13.27 5.45 3.39
N LYS A 47 13.43 4.24 3.94
CA LYS A 47 14.42 3.99 4.99
C LYS A 47 15.85 4.17 4.50
N GLU A 48 16.17 3.76 3.27
CA GLU A 48 17.47 4.01 2.63
C GLU A 48 17.74 5.51 2.47
N ASP A 49 16.70 6.30 2.22
CA ASP A 49 16.75 7.78 2.18
C ASP A 49 16.77 8.44 3.58
N GLY A 50 16.81 7.64 4.66
CA GLY A 50 16.85 8.13 6.04
C GLY A 50 15.48 8.55 6.60
N ILE A 51 14.38 8.20 5.90
CA ILE A 51 13.01 8.51 6.33
C ILE A 51 12.40 7.28 7.01
N GLU A 52 12.10 7.41 8.29
CA GLU A 52 11.43 6.36 9.07
C GLU A 52 9.96 6.71 9.27
N ILE A 53 9.06 5.89 8.72
CA ILE A 53 7.61 6.07 8.89
C ILE A 53 7.12 5.36 10.15
N GLN A 54 6.32 6.06 10.96
CA GLN A 54 5.76 5.56 12.22
C GLN A 54 4.32 5.04 12.06
N ASN A 55 3.61 5.51 11.07
CA ASN A 55 2.25 5.09 10.73
C ASN A 55 2.00 5.36 9.25
N LEU A 56 1.01 4.68 8.68
CA LEU A 56 0.64 4.82 7.29
C LEU A 56 -0.86 5.08 7.15
N ALA A 57 -1.21 6.14 6.44
CA ALA A 57 -2.59 6.35 6.02
C ALA A 57 -2.78 5.81 4.60
N ILE A 58 -3.84 5.03 4.41
CA ILE A 58 -4.21 4.48 3.09
C ILE A 58 -5.64 4.87 2.72
N ASP A 59 -5.88 4.98 1.43
CA ASP A 59 -7.17 5.34 0.85
C ASP A 59 -7.42 4.58 -0.46
N GLY A 60 -8.62 4.75 -1.02
CA GLY A 60 -9.02 4.11 -2.28
C GLY A 60 -9.73 2.78 -2.07
N GLY A 61 -10.12 2.12 -3.18
CA GLY A 61 -11.00 0.94 -3.15
C GLY A 61 -10.49 -0.23 -2.30
N VAL A 62 -9.17 -0.46 -2.27
CA VAL A 62 -8.56 -1.54 -1.48
C VAL A 62 -8.63 -1.26 0.02
N ALA A 63 -8.61 0.00 0.44
CA ALA A 63 -8.70 0.40 1.84
C ALA A 63 -10.06 0.04 2.47
N GLY A 64 -11.10 -0.19 1.67
CA GLY A 64 -12.39 -0.72 2.13
C GLY A 64 -12.35 -2.19 2.56
N ASN A 65 -11.28 -2.93 2.24
CA ASN A 65 -11.13 -4.33 2.63
C ASN A 65 -10.40 -4.44 3.98
N THR A 66 -11.16 -4.69 5.04
CA THR A 66 -10.63 -4.76 6.42
C THR A 66 -9.57 -5.85 6.62
N LYS A 67 -9.69 -6.98 5.88
CA LYS A 67 -8.68 -8.05 5.93
C LYS A 67 -7.36 -7.60 5.30
N PHE A 68 -7.42 -6.87 4.19
CA PHE A 68 -6.24 -6.29 3.57
C PHE A 68 -5.56 -5.28 4.51
N CYS A 69 -6.33 -4.37 5.12
CA CYS A 69 -5.80 -3.37 6.05
C CYS A 69 -5.09 -4.02 7.25
N GLN A 70 -5.69 -5.09 7.80
CA GLN A 70 -5.08 -5.82 8.90
C GLN A 70 -3.81 -6.55 8.47
N LEU A 71 -3.82 -7.24 7.32
CA LEU A 71 -2.61 -7.87 6.78
C LEU A 71 -1.50 -6.85 6.51
N LEU A 72 -1.84 -5.70 5.96
CA LEU A 72 -0.88 -4.63 5.72
C LEU A 72 -0.24 -4.14 7.03
N ALA A 73 -1.04 -3.96 8.10
CA ALA A 73 -0.54 -3.62 9.42
C ALA A 73 0.42 -4.69 9.96
N ASP A 74 0.02 -5.96 9.88
CA ASP A 74 0.81 -7.09 10.35
C ASP A 74 2.17 -7.19 9.63
N PHE A 75 2.18 -7.03 8.30
CA PHE A 75 3.40 -7.14 7.49
C PHE A 75 4.33 -5.92 7.62
N LEU A 76 3.76 -4.72 7.78
CA LEU A 76 4.57 -3.52 7.97
C LEU A 76 5.04 -3.32 9.42
N GLY A 77 4.36 -3.95 10.38
CA GLY A 77 4.59 -3.70 11.81
C GLY A 77 4.24 -2.26 12.21
N LEU A 78 3.27 -1.64 11.52
CA LEU A 78 2.86 -0.24 11.68
C LEU A 78 1.34 -0.12 11.80
N ASP A 79 0.89 0.91 12.49
CA ASP A 79 -0.53 1.28 12.49
C ASP A 79 -0.94 1.76 11.09
N ILE A 80 -1.97 1.14 10.54
CA ILE A 80 -2.62 1.55 9.29
C ILE A 80 -3.87 2.34 9.62
N ARG A 81 -3.96 3.55 9.09
CA ARG A 81 -5.07 4.49 9.29
C ARG A 81 -5.88 4.58 8.00
N VAL A 82 -7.18 4.36 8.12
CA VAL A 82 -8.12 4.42 7.00
C VAL A 82 -9.18 5.47 7.32
N PRO A 83 -9.34 6.53 6.50
CA PRO A 83 -10.38 7.51 6.71
C PRO A 83 -11.78 6.91 6.47
N ALA A 84 -12.81 7.47 7.10
CA ALA A 84 -14.19 7.02 6.93
C ALA A 84 -14.69 7.17 5.49
N SER A 85 -14.20 8.19 4.78
CA SER A 85 -14.44 8.36 3.34
C SER A 85 -13.23 7.88 2.56
N THR A 86 -13.45 6.99 1.60
CA THR A 86 -12.43 6.49 0.67
C THR A 86 -12.32 7.32 -0.62
N GLU A 87 -12.95 8.50 -0.65
CA GLU A 87 -12.97 9.42 -1.79
C GLU A 87 -12.05 10.63 -1.58
N SER A 88 -10.90 10.44 -0.91
CA SER A 88 -9.98 11.53 -0.55
C SER A 88 -9.48 12.31 -1.77
N THR A 89 -9.31 11.65 -2.91
CA THR A 89 -8.90 12.31 -4.16
C THR A 89 -9.95 13.31 -4.63
N ALA A 90 -11.22 12.91 -4.65
CA ALA A 90 -12.33 13.79 -5.05
C ALA A 90 -12.50 14.93 -4.06
N ILE A 91 -12.42 14.65 -2.76
CA ILE A 91 -12.48 15.65 -1.69
C ILE A 91 -11.32 16.64 -1.82
N GLY A 92 -10.10 16.14 -2.05
CA GLY A 92 -8.92 16.99 -2.24
C GLY A 92 -9.06 17.92 -3.44
N ALA A 93 -9.56 17.42 -4.57
CA ALA A 93 -9.83 18.22 -5.76
C ALA A 93 -10.89 19.31 -5.49
N ALA A 94 -11.98 18.96 -4.81
CA ALA A 94 -13.04 19.91 -4.45
C ALA A 94 -12.53 20.99 -3.48
N ILE A 95 -11.72 20.62 -2.48
CA ILE A 95 -11.08 21.56 -1.56
C ILE A 95 -10.15 22.51 -2.32
N SER A 96 -9.30 21.98 -3.20
CA SER A 96 -8.36 22.78 -3.98
C SER A 96 -9.08 23.78 -4.88
N ALA A 97 -10.17 23.35 -5.53
CA ALA A 97 -11.02 24.24 -6.32
C ALA A 97 -11.68 25.33 -5.47
N GLY A 98 -12.16 24.96 -4.28
CA GLY A 98 -12.77 25.91 -3.34
C GLY A 98 -11.78 26.96 -2.82
N ILE A 99 -10.54 26.56 -2.55
CA ILE A 99 -9.45 27.47 -2.17
C ILE A 99 -9.11 28.41 -3.34
N GLY A 100 -8.97 27.87 -4.55
CA GLY A 100 -8.67 28.64 -5.76
C GLY A 100 -9.73 29.70 -6.09
N ASN A 101 -11.01 29.42 -5.78
CA ASN A 101 -12.13 30.36 -5.94
C ASN A 101 -12.40 31.27 -4.72
N GLY A 102 -11.58 31.17 -3.66
CA GLY A 102 -11.76 31.96 -2.45
C GLY A 102 -12.93 31.55 -1.56
N LEU A 103 -13.54 30.38 -1.80
CA LEU A 103 -14.63 29.84 -0.96
C LEU A 103 -14.12 29.26 0.35
N PHE A 104 -12.89 28.70 0.35
CA PHE A 104 -12.24 28.12 1.51
C PHE A 104 -10.91 28.81 1.80
N SER A 105 -10.59 28.96 3.09
CA SER A 105 -9.25 29.32 3.53
C SER A 105 -8.38 28.07 3.61
N ALA A 106 -7.20 28.10 2.98
CA ALA A 106 -6.25 26.99 3.05
C ALA A 106 -5.91 26.62 4.49
N GLU A 107 -5.61 27.61 5.33
CA GLU A 107 -5.27 27.43 6.73
C GLU A 107 -6.37 26.70 7.50
N LYS A 108 -7.62 27.20 7.44
CA LYS A 108 -8.76 26.60 8.14
C LYS A 108 -9.12 25.20 7.62
N THR A 109 -8.85 24.92 6.34
CA THR A 109 -9.17 23.62 5.74
C THR A 109 -8.13 22.56 6.12
N LEU A 110 -6.86 22.93 6.19
CA LEU A 110 -5.77 22.03 6.60
C LEU A 110 -5.80 21.70 8.10
N GLU A 111 -6.41 22.56 8.92
CA GLU A 111 -6.61 22.30 10.36
C GLU A 111 -7.68 21.22 10.63
N LYS A 112 -8.60 21.01 9.70
CA LYS A 112 -9.64 19.98 9.83
C LYS A 112 -9.03 18.61 9.58
N ARG A 113 -8.79 17.87 10.66
CA ARG A 113 -8.47 16.43 10.56
C ARG A 113 -9.74 15.64 10.20
N PRO A 114 -9.62 14.53 9.46
CA PRO A 114 -10.76 13.65 9.26
C PRO A 114 -11.32 13.18 10.61
N ASP A 115 -12.61 13.39 10.85
CA ASP A 115 -13.26 13.18 12.14
C ASP A 115 -13.32 11.71 12.59
N GLN A 116 -13.16 10.77 11.66
CA GLN A 116 -13.18 9.34 11.97
C GLN A 116 -12.10 8.60 11.16
N LEU A 117 -11.26 7.86 11.88
CA LEU A 117 -10.26 6.98 11.33
C LEU A 117 -10.47 5.57 11.88
N SER A 118 -10.50 4.58 11.01
CA SER A 118 -10.31 3.19 11.41
C SER A 118 -8.81 2.93 11.55
N ILE A 119 -8.38 2.36 12.67
CA ILE A 119 -6.97 2.04 12.92
C ILE A 119 -6.83 0.52 13.00
N TYR A 120 -5.89 -0.01 12.24
CA TYR A 120 -5.50 -1.41 12.27
C TYR A 120 -4.07 -1.49 12.81
N SER A 121 -3.94 -2.03 14.02
CA SER A 121 -2.64 -2.23 14.65
C SER A 121 -2.07 -3.61 14.33
N PRO A 122 -0.74 -3.75 14.23
CA PRO A 122 -0.10 -5.01 13.92
C PRO A 122 -0.32 -6.04 15.02
N ARG A 123 -0.56 -7.29 14.63
CA ARG A 123 -0.64 -8.44 15.52
C ARG A 123 0.72 -9.10 15.64
N GLU A 124 1.09 -9.57 16.81
CA GLU A 124 2.37 -10.21 17.04
C GLU A 124 2.49 -11.55 16.28
N GLY A 125 3.68 -11.82 15.74
CA GLY A 125 4.07 -13.15 15.23
C GLY A 125 3.57 -13.49 13.83
N ILE A 126 2.99 -12.56 13.06
CA ILE A 126 2.44 -12.84 11.70
C ILE A 126 3.44 -12.48 10.58
N PHE A 127 4.50 -11.77 10.90
CA PHE A 127 5.44 -11.25 9.92
C PHE A 127 6.40 -12.33 9.40
N ASP A 128 6.39 -12.58 8.09
CA ASP A 128 7.35 -13.47 7.40
C ASP A 128 8.26 -12.66 6.46
N THR A 129 9.47 -12.37 6.93
CA THR A 129 10.50 -11.68 6.13
C THR A 129 10.98 -12.51 4.95
N LEU A 130 10.96 -13.85 5.06
CA LEU A 130 11.48 -14.76 4.06
C LEU A 130 10.67 -14.70 2.75
N ASP A 131 9.36 -14.61 2.86
CA ASP A 131 8.49 -14.50 1.69
C ASP A 131 8.71 -13.19 0.93
N HIS A 132 8.95 -12.07 1.63
CA HIS A 132 9.27 -10.79 0.98
C HIS A 132 10.64 -10.83 0.29
N GLN A 133 11.64 -11.49 0.88
CA GLN A 133 12.95 -11.67 0.22
C GLN A 133 12.84 -12.48 -1.07
N LYS A 134 12.11 -13.60 -1.05
CA LYS A 134 11.85 -14.41 -2.25
C LYS A 134 11.12 -13.62 -3.32
N TRP A 135 10.16 -12.78 -2.92
CA TRP A 135 9.45 -11.91 -3.85
C TRP A 135 10.39 -10.89 -4.50
N LYS A 136 11.29 -10.25 -3.75
CA LYS A 136 12.32 -9.34 -4.29
C LYS A 136 13.24 -10.03 -5.31
N GLU A 137 13.69 -11.25 -5.00
CA GLU A 137 14.52 -12.06 -5.92
C GLU A 137 13.77 -12.37 -7.21
N PHE A 138 12.52 -12.83 -7.10
CA PHE A 138 11.67 -13.10 -8.26
C PHE A 138 11.40 -11.83 -9.08
N LEU A 139 11.05 -10.72 -8.43
CA LEU A 139 10.81 -9.46 -9.10
C LEU A 139 12.03 -8.96 -9.86
N LYS A 140 13.24 -9.12 -9.31
CA LYS A 140 14.50 -8.79 -9.99
C LYS A 140 14.66 -9.55 -11.31
N VAL A 141 14.41 -10.87 -11.30
CA VAL A 141 14.45 -11.70 -12.51
C VAL A 141 13.38 -11.27 -13.50
N LEU A 142 12.18 -11.00 -13.02
CA LEU A 142 11.06 -10.57 -13.85
C LEU A 142 11.37 -9.22 -14.55
N MET A 143 11.91 -8.26 -13.82
CA MET A 143 12.31 -6.95 -14.41
C MET A 143 13.40 -7.09 -15.48
N GLN A 144 14.36 -8.02 -15.29
CA GLN A 144 15.39 -8.31 -16.31
C GLN A 144 14.81 -8.90 -17.60
N THR A 145 13.70 -9.63 -17.48
CA THR A 145 13.01 -10.24 -18.64
C THR A 145 12.27 -9.18 -19.48
N TYR A 146 11.90 -8.06 -18.87
CA TYR A 146 11.17 -6.95 -19.48
C TYR A 146 11.97 -5.66 -19.55
N SER A 147 13.30 -5.77 -19.59
CA SER A 147 14.22 -4.62 -19.77
C SER A 147 14.54 -4.36 -21.23
#